data_eb7eb6dddfb90ef8c5d4b58e27cf3226
#
_entry.id   eb7eb6dddfb90ef8c5d4b58e27cf3226
#
_cell.length_a   1.000
_cell.length_b   1.000
_cell.length_c   1.000
_cell.angle_alpha   90.00
_cell.angle_beta   90.00
_cell.angle_gamma   90.00
#
_symmetry.space_group_name_H-M   'P 1'
#
loop_
_entity.id
_entity.type
_entity.pdbx_description
1 polymer ?
#
loop_
_entity_poly.entity_id
_entity_poly.type
_entity_poly.pdbx_seq_one_letter_code
_entity_poly.pdbx_strand_id
1 'polypeptide(L)'
;MSFSMNKALIIARREYLTTVRRKAFVFTLLLTPAIFFFAGVVSTKMQISQAVAKLNEDRIVAVVDSSGLYATAPLSFDYLPPTEPNLDPRQAGKPQPPPKRVPVLLRHYPDQKTALDSLEAGNVKTVLVVSGDFLTSGRLRVYEKDTRTFTNSGDYRPLTNWLSRNLLSGLTDSLRVERTLWIGRGLDYYTKDREGHWAVKDDAKEMAGFLLPFALGFLLAMAIITGGQYLLQGVSEEKESRILESMLCSVTPGELLAGKLMGLGSAGLTLVGVWIAAGAFSSASVLSFIHVSVPASLLVIGLLYFLFGYLFYASIMMAIGALTSNLREATQLSGYLTILNVCPFWAMVVFINTPNSPFAVGMSLFPPTAATSMMLRMSASVVSGAVIPPWQIALSLGLLALSGALTLLLGSKLFRLGMLLY
;
A
#
# COMPACT_ATOMS: atom_id res chain seq x y z
N MET A 1 -26.33 -10.32 -41.84
CA MET A 1 -25.07 -9.58 -42.07
C MET A 1 -23.90 -10.42 -41.52
N SER A 2 -22.88 -10.66 -42.35
CA SER A 2 -21.65 -11.34 -41.87
C SER A 2 -20.83 -10.37 -41.01
N PHE A 3 -20.15 -10.91 -40.00
CA PHE A 3 -19.27 -10.15 -39.09
C PHE A 3 -18.10 -9.53 -39.88
N SER A 4 -17.88 -8.23 -39.74
CA SER A 4 -16.80 -7.50 -40.40
C SER A 4 -15.83 -6.93 -39.35
N MET A 5 -14.58 -7.43 -39.33
CA MET A 5 -13.53 -6.94 -38.47
C MET A 5 -13.22 -5.45 -38.68
N ASN A 6 -13.30 -4.97 -39.92
CA ASN A 6 -13.06 -3.56 -40.23
C ASN A 6 -14.06 -2.61 -39.53
N LYS A 7 -15.34 -2.99 -39.48
CA LYS A 7 -16.35 -2.21 -38.75
C LYS A 7 -16.09 -2.19 -37.25
N ALA A 8 -15.72 -3.36 -36.66
CA ALA A 8 -15.34 -3.44 -35.25
C ALA A 8 -14.12 -2.56 -34.94
N LEU A 9 -13.11 -2.52 -35.80
CA LEU A 9 -11.92 -1.66 -35.61
C LEU A 9 -12.26 -0.15 -35.72
N ILE A 10 -13.17 0.24 -36.60
CA ILE A 10 -13.65 1.64 -36.70
C ILE A 10 -14.33 2.04 -35.38
N ILE A 11 -15.20 1.19 -34.87
CA ILE A 11 -15.86 1.39 -33.55
C ILE A 11 -14.81 1.46 -32.45
N ALA A 12 -13.87 0.53 -32.42
CA ALA A 12 -12.81 0.49 -31.39
C ALA A 12 -11.99 1.79 -31.39
N ARG A 13 -11.61 2.29 -32.55
CA ARG A 13 -10.88 3.55 -32.67
C ARG A 13 -11.72 4.75 -32.17
N ARG A 14 -13.00 4.78 -32.50
CA ARG A 14 -13.92 5.84 -32.02
C ARG A 14 -14.02 5.78 -30.49
N GLU A 15 -14.30 4.62 -29.93
CA GLU A 15 -14.43 4.42 -28.47
C GLU A 15 -13.16 4.79 -27.74
N TYR A 16 -12.01 4.34 -28.23
CA TYR A 16 -10.70 4.69 -27.67
C TYR A 16 -10.48 6.21 -27.66
N LEU A 17 -10.59 6.87 -28.81
CA LEU A 17 -10.35 8.30 -28.92
C LEU A 17 -11.34 9.13 -28.08
N THR A 18 -12.60 8.72 -28.06
CA THR A 18 -13.64 9.39 -27.29
C THR A 18 -13.35 9.27 -25.77
N THR A 19 -12.93 8.08 -25.33
CA THR A 19 -12.63 7.81 -23.92
C THR A 19 -11.37 8.53 -23.46
N VAL A 20 -10.27 8.42 -24.22
CA VAL A 20 -8.98 9.03 -23.85
C VAL A 20 -9.06 10.58 -23.84
N ARG A 21 -9.92 11.16 -24.66
CA ARG A 21 -10.16 12.61 -24.69
C ARG A 21 -11.12 13.11 -23.61
N ARG A 22 -11.84 12.22 -22.90
CA ARG A 22 -12.72 12.65 -21.80
C ARG A 22 -11.88 13.26 -20.68
N LYS A 23 -12.29 14.41 -20.16
CA LYS A 23 -11.62 15.07 -19.02
C LYS A 23 -11.47 14.15 -17.82
N ALA A 24 -12.51 13.34 -17.54
CA ALA A 24 -12.49 12.37 -16.45
C ALA A 24 -11.40 11.30 -16.63
N PHE A 25 -11.17 10.81 -17.85
CA PHE A 25 -10.11 9.85 -18.15
C PHE A 25 -8.72 10.46 -17.92
N VAL A 26 -8.46 11.65 -18.47
CA VAL A 26 -7.19 12.36 -18.30
C VAL A 26 -6.94 12.67 -16.83
N PHE A 27 -8.00 13.05 -16.10
CA PHE A 27 -7.92 13.28 -14.66
C PHE A 27 -7.55 12.01 -13.91
N THR A 28 -8.20 10.88 -14.16
CA THR A 28 -7.86 9.58 -13.56
C THR A 28 -6.45 9.13 -13.92
N LEU A 29 -6.06 9.31 -15.21
CA LEU A 29 -4.75 8.96 -15.72
C LEU A 29 -3.61 9.65 -14.95
N LEU A 30 -3.78 10.94 -14.64
CA LEU A 30 -2.76 11.78 -14.01
C LEU A 30 -2.92 11.84 -12.49
N LEU A 31 -4.14 11.87 -12.00
CA LEU A 31 -4.42 12.03 -10.57
C LEU A 31 -3.98 10.82 -9.76
N THR A 32 -4.24 9.60 -10.26
CA THR A 32 -3.90 8.38 -9.53
C THR A 32 -2.39 8.30 -9.21
N PRO A 33 -1.47 8.34 -10.19
CA PRO A 33 -0.04 8.36 -9.89
C PRO A 33 0.39 9.62 -9.12
N ALA A 34 -0.24 10.78 -9.38
CA ALA A 34 0.06 12.01 -8.65
C ALA A 34 -0.30 11.90 -7.16
N ILE A 35 -1.44 11.30 -6.82
CA ILE A 35 -1.84 11.05 -5.42
C ILE A 35 -0.81 10.14 -4.75
N PHE A 36 -0.42 9.02 -5.38
CA PHE A 36 0.59 8.12 -4.81
C PHE A 36 1.94 8.79 -4.63
N PHE A 37 2.39 9.53 -5.64
CA PHE A 37 3.63 10.30 -5.56
C PHE A 37 3.57 11.36 -4.45
N PHE A 38 2.49 12.15 -4.42
CA PHE A 38 2.32 13.21 -3.43
C PHE A 38 2.16 12.64 -2.02
N ALA A 39 1.37 11.59 -1.85
CA ALA A 39 1.24 10.89 -0.57
C ALA A 39 2.58 10.33 -0.09
N GLY A 40 3.39 9.76 -0.97
CA GLY A 40 4.74 9.30 -0.67
C GLY A 40 5.66 10.44 -0.24
N VAL A 41 5.71 11.53 -1.01
CA VAL A 41 6.55 12.70 -0.71
C VAL A 41 6.10 13.40 0.59
N VAL A 42 4.79 13.58 0.77
CA VAL A 42 4.24 14.21 1.99
C VAL A 42 4.50 13.33 3.21
N SER A 43 4.25 12.02 3.10
CA SER A 43 4.52 11.08 4.19
C SER A 43 5.99 11.10 4.58
N THR A 44 6.91 11.06 3.61
CA THR A 44 8.35 11.10 3.87
C THR A 44 8.78 12.43 4.49
N LYS A 45 8.32 13.57 3.93
CA LYS A 45 8.61 14.89 4.50
C LYS A 45 8.04 15.06 5.90
N MET A 46 6.83 14.56 6.13
CA MET A 46 6.18 14.65 7.43
C MET A 46 6.89 13.78 8.48
N GLN A 47 7.36 12.58 8.11
CA GLN A 47 8.18 11.73 8.96
C GLN A 47 9.53 12.39 9.30
N ILE A 48 10.24 12.91 8.28
CA ILE A 48 11.51 13.63 8.49
C ILE A 48 11.31 14.88 9.34
N SER A 49 10.30 15.70 9.03
CA SER A 49 10.00 16.92 9.79
C SER A 49 9.65 16.62 11.24
N GLN A 50 8.87 15.57 11.50
CA GLN A 50 8.54 15.14 12.86
C GLN A 50 9.76 14.57 13.59
N ALA A 51 10.61 13.81 12.90
CA ALA A 51 11.86 13.30 13.45
C ALA A 51 12.81 14.46 13.80
N VAL A 52 13.03 15.40 12.88
CA VAL A 52 13.89 16.58 13.10
C VAL A 52 13.34 17.49 14.18
N ALA A 53 12.03 17.74 14.21
CA ALA A 53 11.40 18.55 15.27
C ALA A 53 11.56 17.88 16.65
N LYS A 54 11.40 16.56 16.73
CA LYS A 54 11.63 15.80 17.96
C LYS A 54 13.11 15.78 18.39
N LEU A 55 14.04 15.88 17.44
CA LEU A 55 15.48 15.90 17.72
C LEU A 55 15.98 17.25 18.24
N ASN A 56 15.36 18.33 17.82
CA ASN A 56 15.82 19.71 18.14
C ASN A 56 15.14 20.33 19.35
N GLU A 57 14.17 19.66 19.95
CA GLU A 57 13.50 20.17 21.15
C GLU A 57 14.21 19.73 22.43
N ASP A 58 14.62 20.71 23.25
CA ASP A 58 15.09 20.45 24.61
C ASP A 58 14.00 19.69 25.35
N ARG A 59 14.32 18.45 25.74
CA ARG A 59 13.38 17.59 26.45
C ARG A 59 13.46 17.91 27.93
N ILE A 60 12.52 18.72 28.43
CA ILE A 60 12.34 18.98 29.84
C ILE A 60 11.32 17.98 30.38
N VAL A 61 11.77 17.08 31.25
CA VAL A 61 10.96 16.06 31.87
C VAL A 61 10.83 16.33 33.36
N ALA A 62 9.60 16.41 33.86
CA ALA A 62 9.34 16.44 35.30
C ALA A 62 9.45 15.01 35.84
N VAL A 63 10.16 14.85 36.94
CA VAL A 63 10.29 13.58 37.66
C VAL A 63 9.71 13.74 39.07
N VAL A 64 8.75 12.89 39.38
CA VAL A 64 8.21 12.74 40.74
C VAL A 64 8.67 11.37 41.26
N ASP A 65 9.62 11.38 42.16
CA ASP A 65 10.17 10.15 42.75
C ASP A 65 9.65 9.94 44.16
N SER A 66 8.64 9.10 44.30
CA SER A 66 8.10 8.68 45.60
C SER A 66 8.83 7.46 46.17
N SER A 67 9.75 6.87 45.39
CA SER A 67 10.53 5.69 45.85
C SER A 67 11.83 6.05 46.56
N GLY A 68 12.32 7.29 46.36
CA GLY A 68 13.62 7.77 46.87
C GLY A 68 14.84 7.18 46.13
N LEU A 69 14.64 6.31 45.14
CA LEU A 69 15.70 5.60 44.43
C LEU A 69 16.55 6.52 43.54
N TYR A 70 15.97 7.64 43.10
CA TYR A 70 16.56 8.57 42.15
C TYR A 70 16.89 9.94 42.72
N ALA A 71 16.85 10.08 44.05
CA ALA A 71 17.13 11.34 44.74
C ALA A 71 18.52 11.92 44.44
N THR A 72 19.51 11.05 44.22
CA THR A 72 20.90 11.42 43.90
C THR A 72 21.23 11.30 42.40
N ALA A 73 20.25 11.00 41.58
CA ALA A 73 20.46 10.80 40.13
C ALA A 73 20.77 12.13 39.42
N PRO A 74 21.61 12.13 38.39
CA PRO A 74 21.94 13.33 37.65
C PRO A 74 20.70 13.94 36.99
N LEU A 75 20.56 15.27 37.10
CA LEU A 75 19.43 16.06 36.59
C LEU A 75 19.49 16.33 35.07
N SER A 76 20.53 15.84 34.44
CA SER A 76 20.66 15.95 32.98
C SER A 76 21.44 14.76 32.44
N PHE A 77 21.11 14.38 31.22
CA PHE A 77 21.87 13.37 30.46
C PHE A 77 21.77 13.65 28.97
N ASP A 78 22.80 13.28 28.25
CA ASP A 78 22.82 13.37 26.80
C ASP A 78 22.19 12.12 26.18
N TYR A 79 21.21 12.32 25.32
CA TYR A 79 20.63 11.29 24.50
C TYR A 79 21.23 11.31 23.09
N LEU A 80 21.66 10.15 22.63
CA LEU A 80 22.10 9.95 21.27
C LEU A 80 20.92 9.34 20.47
N PRO A 81 20.22 10.13 19.64
CA PRO A 81 19.11 9.60 18.84
C PRO A 81 19.63 8.52 17.88
N PRO A 82 18.78 7.55 17.49
CA PRO A 82 19.14 6.59 16.46
C PRO A 82 19.50 7.33 15.16
N THR A 83 20.49 6.83 14.45
CA THR A 83 20.93 7.39 13.16
C THR A 83 19.76 7.26 12.17
N GLU A 84 19.35 8.37 11.57
CA GLU A 84 18.30 8.35 10.56
C GLU A 84 18.77 7.61 9.31
N PRO A 85 17.90 6.79 8.68
CA PRO A 85 18.23 6.25 7.38
C PRO A 85 18.41 7.40 6.39
N ASN A 86 19.52 7.41 5.65
CA ASN A 86 19.78 8.44 4.65
C ASN A 86 18.84 8.23 3.46
N LEU A 87 17.81 9.05 3.36
CA LEU A 87 16.79 9.01 2.29
C LEU A 87 17.22 9.76 1.02
N ASP A 88 18.40 10.38 1.00
CA ASP A 88 18.93 11.05 -0.18
C ASP A 88 19.75 10.06 -1.05
N PRO A 89 19.27 9.73 -2.27
CA PRO A 89 19.98 8.83 -3.19
C PRO A 89 21.39 9.28 -3.53
N ARG A 90 21.64 10.59 -3.50
CA ARG A 90 22.95 11.17 -3.84
C ARG A 90 23.99 10.99 -2.74
N GLN A 91 23.54 10.59 -1.56
CA GLN A 91 24.37 10.37 -0.38
C GLN A 91 24.43 8.89 0.03
N ALA A 92 23.80 8.01 -0.74
CA ALA A 92 23.87 6.57 -0.51
C ALA A 92 25.35 6.11 -0.52
N GLY A 93 25.76 5.44 0.56
CA GLY A 93 27.15 4.96 0.70
C GLY A 93 28.16 5.97 1.27
N LYS A 94 27.74 7.22 1.57
CA LYS A 94 28.62 8.15 2.30
C LYS A 94 28.43 7.96 3.81
N PRO A 95 29.53 8.02 4.61
CA PRO A 95 29.42 7.98 6.06
C PRO A 95 28.55 9.14 6.54
N GLN A 96 27.52 8.83 7.29
CA GLN A 96 26.66 9.83 7.87
C GLN A 96 27.39 10.57 9.00
N PRO A 97 27.18 11.87 9.17
CA PRO A 97 27.67 12.58 10.33
C PRO A 97 27.10 11.91 11.60
N PRO A 98 27.89 11.79 12.67
CA PRO A 98 27.40 11.21 13.92
C PRO A 98 26.17 11.97 14.40
N PRO A 99 25.15 11.30 14.91
CA PRO A 99 23.94 11.96 15.38
C PRO A 99 24.28 12.95 16.50
N LYS A 100 23.68 14.14 16.43
CA LYS A 100 23.89 15.18 17.42
C LYS A 100 23.31 14.74 18.77
N ARG A 101 24.10 14.88 19.85
CA ARG A 101 23.59 14.62 21.19
C ARG A 101 22.54 15.65 21.56
N VAL A 102 21.41 15.19 22.11
CA VAL A 102 20.32 16.03 22.56
C VAL A 102 20.29 15.99 24.09
N PRO A 103 20.41 17.14 24.75
CA PRO A 103 20.33 17.17 26.22
C PRO A 103 18.88 16.89 26.67
N VAL A 104 18.75 16.05 27.67
CA VAL A 104 17.50 15.81 28.39
C VAL A 104 17.65 16.41 29.78
N LEU A 105 16.84 17.41 30.09
CA LEU A 105 16.83 18.09 31.37
C LEU A 105 15.73 17.50 32.26
N LEU A 106 16.08 17.12 33.46
CA LEU A 106 15.15 16.57 34.43
C LEU A 106 14.87 17.62 35.52
N ARG A 107 13.61 17.79 35.87
CA ARG A 107 13.20 18.64 37.01
C ARG A 107 12.47 17.79 38.04
N HIS A 108 13.01 17.72 39.26
CA HIS A 108 12.32 17.07 40.36
C HIS A 108 11.17 17.92 40.89
N TYR A 109 10.03 17.26 41.10
CA TYR A 109 8.84 17.87 41.68
C TYR A 109 8.50 17.09 42.98
N PRO A 110 8.04 17.80 44.02
CA PRO A 110 7.76 17.17 45.32
C PRO A 110 6.53 16.26 45.26
N ASP A 111 5.57 16.58 44.41
CA ASP A 111 4.32 15.85 44.28
C ASP A 111 3.82 15.80 42.84
N GLN A 112 2.95 14.82 42.58
CA GLN A 112 2.40 14.59 41.24
C GLN A 112 1.52 15.78 40.76
N LYS A 113 0.81 16.44 41.68
CA LYS A 113 -0.10 17.54 41.30
C LYS A 113 0.67 18.73 40.74
N THR A 114 1.71 19.18 41.42
CA THR A 114 2.57 20.29 40.99
C THR A 114 3.26 19.99 39.64
N ALA A 115 3.65 18.73 39.44
CA ALA A 115 4.23 18.29 38.15
C ALA A 115 3.21 18.33 37.01
N LEU A 116 1.97 17.90 37.25
CA LEU A 116 0.88 17.97 36.26
C LEU A 116 0.46 19.41 35.95
N ASP A 117 0.37 20.29 36.95
CA ASP A 117 0.11 21.71 36.74
C ASP A 117 1.18 22.35 35.85
N SER A 118 2.44 21.93 36.03
CA SER A 118 3.57 22.37 35.19
C SER A 118 3.52 21.83 33.77
N LEU A 119 2.96 20.63 33.57
CA LEU A 119 2.70 20.04 32.26
C LEU A 119 1.57 20.80 31.53
N GLU A 120 0.51 21.15 32.23
CA GLU A 120 -0.60 21.93 31.68
C GLU A 120 -0.17 23.34 31.29
N ALA A 121 0.68 23.96 32.11
CA ALA A 121 1.28 25.28 31.83
C ALA A 121 2.29 25.24 30.66
N GLY A 122 2.70 24.05 30.20
CA GLY A 122 3.68 23.90 29.11
C GLY A 122 5.15 24.07 29.52
N ASN A 123 5.44 24.16 30.81
CA ASN A 123 6.80 24.31 31.34
C ASN A 123 7.62 23.00 31.26
N VAL A 124 6.93 21.86 31.21
CA VAL A 124 7.49 20.53 31.00
C VAL A 124 6.67 19.81 29.93
N LYS A 125 7.31 18.90 29.19
CA LYS A 125 6.63 18.17 28.09
C LYS A 125 6.15 16.79 28.52
N THR A 126 6.79 16.22 29.52
CA THR A 126 6.49 14.87 30.00
C THR A 126 6.63 14.85 31.53
N VAL A 127 5.74 14.18 32.21
CA VAL A 127 5.83 13.91 33.65
C VAL A 127 6.03 12.43 33.86
N LEU A 128 7.12 12.05 34.48
CA LEU A 128 7.45 10.70 34.91
C LEU A 128 7.21 10.55 36.40
N VAL A 129 6.34 9.65 36.80
CA VAL A 129 6.07 9.34 38.20
C VAL A 129 6.61 7.95 38.52
N VAL A 130 7.55 7.88 39.44
CA VAL A 130 8.09 6.65 40.02
C VAL A 130 7.39 6.42 41.38
N SER A 131 6.58 5.37 41.43
CA SER A 131 5.81 5.03 42.63
C SER A 131 6.71 4.46 43.72
N GLY A 132 6.32 4.57 44.99
CA GLY A 132 7.08 4.02 46.11
C GLY A 132 7.24 2.48 46.09
N ASP A 133 6.32 1.80 45.43
CA ASP A 133 6.30 0.35 45.19
C ASP A 133 7.03 -0.09 43.91
N PHE A 134 7.77 0.81 43.25
CA PHE A 134 8.36 0.58 41.91
C PHE A 134 9.21 -0.71 41.86
N LEU A 135 10.00 -1.01 42.89
CA LEU A 135 10.85 -2.21 42.89
C LEU A 135 10.05 -3.52 42.88
N THR A 136 8.84 -3.52 43.41
CA THR A 136 7.99 -4.71 43.49
C THR A 136 6.98 -4.77 42.34
N SER A 137 6.42 -3.62 41.94
CA SER A 137 5.40 -3.52 40.89
C SER A 137 5.98 -3.37 39.49
N GLY A 138 7.18 -2.82 39.35
CA GLY A 138 7.82 -2.48 38.09
C GLY A 138 7.08 -1.41 37.28
N ARG A 139 6.06 -0.74 37.87
CA ARG A 139 5.18 0.18 37.12
C ARG A 139 5.70 1.61 37.19
N LEU A 140 5.77 2.24 36.00
CA LEU A 140 6.05 3.66 35.81
C LEU A 140 4.80 4.33 35.21
N ARG A 141 4.51 5.55 35.65
CA ARG A 141 3.42 6.35 35.06
C ARG A 141 4.03 7.52 34.31
N VAL A 142 3.64 7.66 33.06
CA VAL A 142 4.08 8.76 32.19
C VAL A 142 2.86 9.54 31.77
N TYR A 143 2.90 10.88 31.94
CA TYR A 143 1.84 11.78 31.56
C TYR A 143 2.37 12.73 30.47
N GLU A 144 1.60 12.88 29.41
CA GLU A 144 1.86 13.79 28.29
C GLU A 144 0.59 14.54 27.93
N LYS A 145 0.72 15.81 27.51
CA LYS A 145 -0.42 16.66 27.16
C LYS A 145 -1.04 16.29 25.81
N ASP A 146 -0.27 15.72 24.86
CA ASP A 146 -0.69 15.50 23.47
C ASP A 146 -0.74 14.00 23.17
N THR A 147 -1.93 13.42 23.32
CA THR A 147 -2.23 12.05 22.91
C THR A 147 -2.69 12.04 21.45
N ARG A 148 -1.77 12.09 20.51
CA ARG A 148 -2.09 11.85 19.09
C ARG A 148 -2.30 10.36 18.88
N THR A 149 -3.53 9.98 18.61
CA THR A 149 -4.10 8.62 18.60
C THR A 149 -3.45 7.64 17.60
N PHE A 150 -2.58 8.09 16.70
CA PHE A 150 -1.98 7.24 15.64
C PHE A 150 -0.48 7.46 15.43
N THR A 151 0.18 8.29 16.20
CA THR A 151 1.64 8.41 16.17
C THR A 151 2.19 7.86 17.46
N ASN A 152 3.15 6.93 17.33
CA ASN A 152 3.88 6.30 18.41
C ASN A 152 3.96 7.18 19.66
N SER A 153 3.48 6.65 20.78
CA SER A 153 3.84 7.11 22.11
C SER A 153 5.32 7.49 22.11
N GLY A 154 5.65 8.66 22.64
CA GLY A 154 6.99 9.22 22.57
C GLY A 154 8.10 8.20 22.83
N ASP A 155 9.27 8.40 22.25
CA ASP A 155 10.41 7.51 22.50
C ASP A 155 10.86 7.63 23.96
N TYR A 156 10.34 6.73 24.80
CA TYR A 156 10.69 6.65 26.23
C TYR A 156 12.02 5.92 26.50
N ARG A 157 12.67 5.37 25.47
CA ARG A 157 13.96 4.67 25.64
C ARG A 157 15.03 5.51 26.35
N PRO A 158 15.14 6.83 26.11
CA PRO A 158 16.09 7.65 26.85
C PRO A 158 15.82 7.67 28.35
N LEU A 159 14.54 7.81 28.73
CA LEU A 159 14.11 7.84 30.13
C LEU A 159 14.28 6.48 30.81
N THR A 160 13.87 5.41 30.15
CA THR A 160 14.04 4.06 30.71
C THR A 160 15.51 3.69 30.85
N ASN A 161 16.37 4.09 29.91
CA ASN A 161 17.81 3.89 30.02
C ASN A 161 18.42 4.68 31.17
N TRP A 162 18.00 5.93 31.35
CA TRP A 162 18.43 6.76 32.47
C TRP A 162 18.02 6.14 33.82
N LEU A 163 16.75 5.71 33.95
CA LEU A 163 16.25 5.02 35.16
C LEU A 163 17.06 3.77 35.47
N SER A 164 17.26 2.92 34.46
CA SER A 164 18.00 1.65 34.66
C SER A 164 19.47 1.89 34.99
N ARG A 165 20.13 2.87 34.39
CA ARG A 165 21.52 3.25 34.72
C ARG A 165 21.64 3.67 36.17
N ASN A 166 20.74 4.53 36.65
CA ASN A 166 20.79 5.03 38.00
C ASN A 166 20.41 3.93 39.04
N LEU A 167 19.49 3.04 38.69
CA LEU A 167 19.11 1.92 39.50
C LEU A 167 20.27 0.91 39.68
N LEU A 168 21.10 0.76 38.67
CA LEU A 168 22.27 -0.14 38.68
C LEU A 168 23.57 0.57 39.12
N SER A 169 23.53 1.90 39.31
CA SER A 169 24.72 2.65 39.73
C SER A 169 25.23 2.18 41.10
N GLY A 170 26.50 1.92 41.15
CA GLY A 170 27.15 1.42 42.36
C GLY A 170 27.10 -0.10 42.58
N LEU A 171 26.39 -0.85 41.77
CA LEU A 171 26.27 -2.32 41.90
C LEU A 171 27.25 -3.09 41.01
N THR A 172 27.68 -2.50 39.89
CA THR A 172 28.48 -3.20 38.88
C THR A 172 29.39 -2.25 38.09
N ASP A 173 30.37 -2.78 37.39
CA ASP A 173 31.19 -2.07 36.39
C ASP A 173 30.32 -1.35 35.34
N SER A 174 30.62 -0.07 35.08
CA SER A 174 29.88 0.80 34.20
C SER A 174 29.70 0.23 32.76
N LEU A 175 30.71 -0.50 32.26
CA LEU A 175 30.62 -1.16 30.96
C LEU A 175 29.61 -2.31 30.93
N ARG A 176 29.51 -3.09 32.01
CA ARG A 176 28.54 -4.17 32.12
C ARG A 176 27.11 -3.63 32.24
N VAL A 177 26.93 -2.55 33.02
CA VAL A 177 25.66 -1.84 33.12
C VAL A 177 25.25 -1.30 31.73
N GLU A 178 26.17 -0.65 31.04
CA GLU A 178 25.90 -0.13 29.68
C GLU A 178 25.54 -1.27 28.73
N ARG A 179 26.25 -2.37 28.71
CA ARG A 179 25.94 -3.53 27.87
C ARG A 179 24.60 -4.15 28.18
N THR A 180 24.26 -4.29 29.49
CA THR A 180 22.96 -4.84 29.90
C THR A 180 21.77 -3.98 29.43
N LEU A 181 21.92 -2.65 29.49
CA LEU A 181 20.90 -1.70 29.00
C LEU A 181 20.75 -1.66 27.47
N TRP A 182 21.81 -2.05 26.76
CA TRP A 182 21.91 -1.91 25.32
C TRP A 182 21.94 -3.24 24.56
N ILE A 183 21.68 -4.36 25.21
CA ILE A 183 21.64 -5.68 24.56
C ILE A 183 20.77 -5.66 23.31
N GLY A 184 19.60 -5.00 23.34
CA GLY A 184 18.69 -4.90 22.20
C GLY A 184 19.13 -3.98 21.05
N ARG A 185 20.17 -3.12 21.24
CA ARG A 185 20.67 -2.22 20.17
C ARG A 185 21.80 -2.80 19.33
N GLY A 186 22.44 -3.85 19.80
CA GLY A 186 23.49 -4.55 19.06
C GLY A 186 22.98 -5.84 18.41
N LEU A 187 21.67 -5.99 18.22
CA LEU A 187 21.10 -7.14 17.54
C LEU A 187 21.04 -6.87 16.05
N ASP A 188 21.99 -7.44 15.33
CA ASP A 188 21.89 -7.55 13.88
C ASP A 188 21.01 -8.74 13.55
N TYR A 189 19.89 -8.48 12.87
CA TYR A 189 19.00 -9.54 12.42
C TYR A 189 19.49 -10.09 11.10
N TYR A 190 19.78 -11.39 11.06
CA TYR A 190 20.19 -12.09 9.84
C TYR A 190 19.04 -12.91 9.30
N THR A 191 18.80 -12.81 8.01
CA THR A 191 17.85 -13.65 7.26
C THR A 191 18.60 -14.38 6.17
N LYS A 192 18.11 -15.57 5.79
CA LYS A 192 18.66 -16.29 4.62
C LYS A 192 18.25 -15.58 3.33
N ASP A 193 19.23 -15.26 2.49
CA ASP A 193 19.00 -14.80 1.14
C ASP A 193 18.56 -15.95 0.21
N ARG A 194 18.36 -15.64 -1.09
CA ARG A 194 17.95 -16.65 -2.10
C ARG A 194 18.98 -17.75 -2.34
N GLU A 195 20.23 -17.49 -2.02
CA GLU A 195 21.37 -18.40 -2.21
C GLU A 195 21.62 -19.24 -0.96
N GLY A 196 20.83 -19.02 0.09
CA GLY A 196 20.92 -19.73 1.35
C GLY A 196 21.95 -19.15 2.32
N HIS A 197 22.59 -18.03 2.00
CA HIS A 197 23.52 -17.33 2.87
C HIS A 197 22.79 -16.45 3.88
N TRP A 198 23.40 -16.28 5.05
CA TRP A 198 22.90 -15.40 6.08
C TRP A 198 23.28 -13.94 5.75
N ALA A 199 22.30 -13.09 5.47
CA ALA A 199 22.47 -11.66 5.22
C ALA A 199 21.77 -10.83 6.29
N VAL A 200 22.28 -9.64 6.56
CA VAL A 200 21.64 -8.69 7.50
C VAL A 200 20.26 -8.33 6.96
N LYS A 201 19.26 -8.36 7.84
CA LYS A 201 17.89 -7.96 7.50
C LYS A 201 17.87 -6.50 7.07
N ASP A 202 17.33 -6.23 5.89
CA ASP A 202 17.22 -4.90 5.32
C ASP A 202 15.77 -4.42 5.43
N ASP A 203 15.52 -3.41 6.27
CA ASP A 203 14.20 -2.82 6.48
C ASP A 203 13.63 -2.20 5.19
N ALA A 204 14.49 -1.69 4.30
CA ALA A 204 14.06 -1.18 3.00
C ALA A 204 13.50 -2.30 2.12
N LYS A 205 14.10 -3.49 2.19
CA LYS A 205 13.64 -4.68 1.46
C LYS A 205 12.31 -5.21 2.01
N GLU A 206 12.10 -5.13 3.32
CA GLU A 206 10.85 -5.50 3.96
C GLU A 206 9.71 -4.55 3.54
N MET A 207 9.98 -3.24 3.53
CA MET A 207 9.02 -2.23 3.04
C MET A 207 8.70 -2.43 1.56
N ALA A 208 9.69 -2.77 0.73
CA ALA A 208 9.48 -3.13 -0.67
C ALA A 208 8.59 -4.37 -0.82
N GLY A 209 8.74 -5.34 0.07
CA GLY A 209 7.91 -6.55 0.13
C GLY A 209 6.43 -6.28 0.33
N PHE A 210 6.10 -5.15 0.95
CA PHE A 210 4.72 -4.69 1.09
C PHE A 210 4.29 -3.77 -0.06
N LEU A 211 5.09 -2.76 -0.36
CA LEU A 211 4.72 -1.71 -1.32
C LEU A 211 4.63 -2.23 -2.77
N LEU A 212 5.53 -3.11 -3.19
CA LEU A 212 5.53 -3.61 -4.57
C LEU A 212 4.28 -4.44 -4.89
N PRO A 213 3.89 -5.46 -4.09
CA PRO A 213 2.64 -6.20 -4.31
C PRO A 213 1.42 -5.29 -4.27
N PHE A 214 1.36 -4.37 -3.30
CA PHE A 214 0.26 -3.42 -3.21
C PHE A 214 0.14 -2.57 -4.47
N ALA A 215 1.23 -1.93 -4.90
CA ALA A 215 1.22 -1.04 -6.05
C ALA A 215 0.81 -1.78 -7.34
N LEU A 216 1.47 -2.91 -7.65
CA LEU A 216 1.19 -3.65 -8.87
C LEU A 216 -0.21 -4.28 -8.88
N GLY A 217 -0.64 -4.87 -7.75
CA GLY A 217 -1.99 -5.40 -7.59
C GLY A 217 -3.05 -4.31 -7.72
N PHE A 218 -2.83 -3.16 -7.08
CA PHE A 218 -3.73 -2.01 -7.12
C PHE A 218 -3.86 -1.43 -8.52
N LEU A 219 -2.75 -1.22 -9.22
CA LEU A 219 -2.75 -0.73 -10.59
C LEU A 219 -3.53 -1.67 -11.51
N LEU A 220 -3.31 -2.98 -11.39
CA LEU A 220 -4.03 -3.98 -12.17
C LEU A 220 -5.53 -3.96 -11.87
N ALA A 221 -5.91 -4.00 -10.59
CA ALA A 221 -7.31 -3.98 -10.15
C ALA A 221 -8.03 -2.72 -10.63
N MET A 222 -7.40 -1.55 -10.46
CA MET A 222 -7.96 -0.26 -10.90
C MET A 222 -8.13 -0.19 -12.41
N ALA A 223 -7.17 -0.70 -13.18
CA ALA A 223 -7.26 -0.71 -14.63
C ALA A 223 -8.41 -1.59 -15.15
N ILE A 224 -8.58 -2.78 -14.56
CA ILE A 224 -9.69 -3.71 -14.88
C ILE A 224 -11.04 -3.06 -14.55
N ILE A 225 -11.19 -2.51 -13.34
CA ILE A 225 -12.44 -1.88 -12.89
C ILE A 225 -12.76 -0.67 -13.77
N THR A 226 -11.80 0.23 -13.96
CA THR A 226 -12.01 1.47 -14.73
C THR A 226 -12.42 1.17 -16.17
N GLY A 227 -11.75 0.21 -16.82
CA GLY A 227 -12.09 -0.22 -18.17
C GLY A 227 -13.51 -0.82 -18.24
N GLY A 228 -13.88 -1.67 -17.28
CA GLY A 228 -15.22 -2.25 -17.17
C GLY A 228 -16.30 -1.18 -16.90
N GLN A 229 -16.03 -0.21 -16.03
CA GLN A 229 -16.95 0.88 -15.70
C GLN A 229 -17.20 1.79 -16.91
N TYR A 230 -16.18 2.08 -17.73
CA TYR A 230 -16.41 2.83 -18.97
C TYR A 230 -17.31 2.06 -19.94
N LEU A 231 -17.16 0.73 -20.01
CA LEU A 231 -18.02 -0.08 -20.87
C LEU A 231 -19.47 -0.08 -20.37
N LEU A 232 -19.68 -0.27 -19.07
CA LEU A 232 -21.01 -0.21 -18.44
C LEU A 232 -21.68 1.13 -18.70
N GLN A 233 -20.96 2.24 -18.42
CA GLN A 233 -21.48 3.61 -18.65
C GLN A 233 -21.81 3.84 -20.12
N GLY A 234 -20.89 3.48 -21.01
CA GLY A 234 -21.10 3.68 -22.46
C GLY A 234 -22.30 2.91 -23.00
N VAL A 235 -22.55 1.69 -22.52
CA VAL A 235 -23.73 0.91 -22.92
C VAL A 235 -25.01 1.50 -22.34
N SER A 236 -25.00 1.88 -21.05
CA SER A 236 -26.17 2.46 -20.39
C SER A 236 -26.55 3.82 -20.97
N GLU A 237 -25.59 4.72 -21.21
CA GLU A 237 -25.82 6.04 -21.81
C GLU A 237 -26.36 5.96 -23.25
N GLU A 238 -25.84 5.04 -24.06
CA GLU A 238 -26.32 4.84 -25.43
C GLU A 238 -27.70 4.20 -25.48
N LYS A 239 -28.04 3.35 -24.49
CA LYS A 239 -29.38 2.78 -24.36
C LYS A 239 -30.39 3.86 -23.98
N GLU A 240 -30.09 4.67 -22.94
CA GLU A 240 -30.95 5.77 -22.52
C GLU A 240 -31.20 6.80 -23.62
N SER A 241 -30.21 7.08 -24.46
CA SER A 241 -30.28 8.04 -25.55
C SER A 241 -30.83 7.45 -26.86
N ARG A 242 -31.18 6.16 -26.90
CA ARG A 242 -31.63 5.42 -28.11
C ARG A 242 -30.63 5.42 -29.26
N ILE A 243 -29.39 5.82 -29.05
CA ILE A 243 -28.31 5.80 -30.06
C ILE A 243 -28.03 4.37 -30.52
N LEU A 244 -28.16 3.39 -29.61
CA LEU A 244 -27.98 1.99 -29.93
C LEU A 244 -28.88 1.50 -31.09
N GLU A 245 -30.14 1.91 -31.13
CA GLU A 245 -31.07 1.55 -32.19
C GLU A 245 -30.58 2.04 -33.56
N SER A 246 -30.13 3.28 -33.59
CA SER A 246 -29.57 3.87 -34.82
C SER A 246 -28.30 3.17 -35.29
N MET A 247 -27.41 2.80 -34.37
CA MET A 247 -26.16 2.10 -34.69
C MET A 247 -26.40 0.70 -35.23
N LEU A 248 -27.40 -0.02 -34.69
CA LEU A 248 -27.76 -1.38 -35.07
C LEU A 248 -28.37 -1.47 -36.50
N CYS A 249 -28.81 -0.35 -37.08
CA CYS A 249 -29.18 -0.31 -38.50
C CYS A 249 -27.98 -0.48 -39.42
N SER A 250 -26.74 -0.17 -38.97
CA SER A 250 -25.54 -0.14 -39.83
C SER A 250 -24.50 -1.21 -39.42
N VAL A 251 -24.55 -1.71 -38.18
CA VAL A 251 -23.58 -2.69 -37.66
C VAL A 251 -24.29 -3.83 -36.92
N THR A 252 -23.66 -5.00 -36.90
CA THR A 252 -24.18 -6.14 -36.11
C THR A 252 -23.91 -5.95 -34.63
N PRO A 253 -24.74 -6.52 -33.72
CA PRO A 253 -24.46 -6.49 -32.28
C PRO A 253 -23.08 -7.03 -31.91
N GLY A 254 -22.58 -8.05 -32.62
CA GLY A 254 -21.25 -8.59 -32.40
C GLY A 254 -20.11 -7.66 -32.77
N GLU A 255 -20.25 -6.91 -33.89
CA GLU A 255 -19.28 -5.89 -34.30
C GLU A 255 -19.24 -4.71 -33.33
N LEU A 256 -20.39 -4.27 -32.84
CA LEU A 256 -20.50 -3.21 -31.86
C LEU A 256 -19.81 -3.62 -30.53
N LEU A 257 -20.12 -4.81 -30.08
CA LEU A 257 -19.57 -5.40 -28.86
C LEU A 257 -18.06 -5.57 -28.93
N ALA A 258 -17.55 -6.19 -30.01
CA ALA A 258 -16.12 -6.37 -30.22
C ALA A 258 -15.40 -5.03 -30.31
N GLY A 259 -15.99 -4.05 -31.02
CA GLY A 259 -15.42 -2.70 -31.11
C GLY A 259 -15.33 -1.99 -29.78
N LYS A 260 -16.38 -2.05 -28.96
CA LYS A 260 -16.38 -1.46 -27.60
C LYS A 260 -15.36 -2.12 -26.70
N LEU A 261 -15.33 -3.46 -26.66
CA LEU A 261 -14.35 -4.20 -25.86
C LEU A 261 -12.91 -3.86 -26.24
N MET A 262 -12.59 -3.85 -27.54
CA MET A 262 -11.24 -3.51 -28.01
C MET A 262 -10.90 -2.04 -27.74
N GLY A 263 -11.81 -1.11 -28.02
CA GLY A 263 -11.57 0.32 -27.83
C GLY A 263 -11.34 0.71 -26.37
N LEU A 264 -12.23 0.27 -25.48
CA LEU A 264 -12.14 0.58 -24.06
C LEU A 264 -11.06 -0.24 -23.35
N GLY A 265 -10.80 -1.48 -23.79
CA GLY A 265 -9.67 -2.26 -23.34
C GLY A 265 -8.34 -1.61 -23.68
N SER A 266 -8.21 -1.04 -24.87
CA SER A 266 -7.02 -0.26 -25.27
C SER A 266 -6.84 1.01 -24.41
N ALA A 267 -7.94 1.67 -24.02
CA ALA A 267 -7.88 2.78 -23.08
C ALA A 267 -7.40 2.32 -21.69
N GLY A 268 -7.87 1.16 -21.20
CA GLY A 268 -7.36 0.54 -19.97
C GLY A 268 -5.86 0.22 -20.06
N LEU A 269 -5.38 -0.31 -21.18
CA LEU A 269 -3.96 -0.54 -21.43
C LEU A 269 -3.14 0.76 -21.42
N THR A 270 -3.71 1.85 -21.93
CA THR A 270 -3.07 3.17 -21.88
C THR A 270 -2.90 3.64 -20.43
N LEU A 271 -3.92 3.42 -19.56
CA LEU A 271 -3.82 3.70 -18.12
C LEU A 271 -2.67 2.92 -17.49
N VAL A 272 -2.64 1.60 -17.70
CA VAL A 272 -1.58 0.72 -17.16
C VAL A 272 -0.20 1.16 -17.65
N GLY A 273 -0.06 1.42 -18.96
CA GLY A 273 1.20 1.85 -19.56
C GLY A 273 1.73 3.15 -18.96
N VAL A 274 0.86 4.16 -18.82
CA VAL A 274 1.24 5.46 -18.23
C VAL A 274 1.58 5.30 -16.74
N TRP A 275 0.84 4.49 -16.00
CA TRP A 275 1.11 4.26 -14.58
C TRP A 275 2.41 3.49 -14.34
N ILE A 276 2.71 2.49 -15.18
CA ILE A 276 4.01 1.79 -15.14
C ILE A 276 5.14 2.77 -15.48
N ALA A 277 4.97 3.59 -16.53
CA ALA A 277 5.96 4.59 -16.91
C ALA A 277 6.18 5.63 -15.79
N ALA A 278 5.11 6.14 -15.18
CA ALA A 278 5.18 7.06 -14.05
C ALA A 278 5.85 6.40 -12.83
N GLY A 279 5.53 5.14 -12.54
CA GLY A 279 6.19 4.35 -11.52
C GLY A 279 7.67 4.16 -11.80
N ALA A 280 8.06 3.80 -13.02
CA ALA A 280 9.46 3.64 -13.42
C ALA A 280 10.23 4.96 -13.33
N PHE A 281 9.63 6.08 -13.72
CA PHE A 281 10.23 7.41 -13.61
C PHE A 281 10.40 7.86 -12.14
N SER A 282 9.39 7.63 -11.31
CA SER A 282 9.47 7.92 -9.87
C SER A 282 10.47 7.00 -9.17
N SER A 283 10.60 5.78 -9.63
CA SER A 283 11.42 4.73 -9.04
C SER A 283 12.90 4.85 -9.38
N ALA A 284 13.28 5.60 -10.43
CA ALA A 284 14.69 5.94 -10.63
C ALA A 284 15.26 6.65 -9.38
N SER A 285 14.42 7.32 -8.60
CA SER A 285 14.78 7.93 -7.31
C SER A 285 14.51 7.03 -6.10
N VAL A 286 13.50 6.14 -6.14
CA VAL A 286 13.05 5.34 -4.98
C VAL A 286 13.50 3.88 -5.08
N LEU A 287 13.48 3.26 -6.27
CA LEU A 287 13.92 1.86 -6.48
C LEU A 287 15.44 1.71 -6.41
N SER A 288 16.22 2.77 -6.64
CA SER A 288 17.66 2.75 -6.40
C SER A 288 18.00 2.50 -4.91
N PHE A 289 17.08 2.84 -3.99
CA PHE A 289 17.22 2.53 -2.58
C PHE A 289 16.89 1.08 -2.23
N ILE A 290 15.94 0.49 -2.98
CA ILE A 290 15.35 -0.79 -2.58
C ILE A 290 16.06 -1.97 -3.25
N HIS A 291 16.93 -1.74 -4.25
CA HIS A 291 17.66 -2.77 -5.02
C HIS A 291 16.76 -3.93 -5.52
N VAL A 292 15.45 -3.67 -5.72
CA VAL A 292 14.49 -4.67 -6.21
C VAL A 292 14.28 -4.45 -7.70
N SER A 293 14.78 -5.36 -8.51
CA SER A 293 14.50 -5.39 -9.95
C SER A 293 13.17 -6.12 -10.19
N VAL A 294 12.23 -5.44 -10.83
CA VAL A 294 10.98 -6.06 -11.29
C VAL A 294 11.29 -6.88 -12.55
N PRO A 295 11.15 -8.21 -12.53
CA PRO A 295 11.46 -9.03 -13.69
C PRO A 295 10.46 -8.77 -14.82
N ALA A 296 10.94 -8.73 -16.08
CA ALA A 296 10.09 -8.53 -17.24
C ALA A 296 8.98 -9.60 -17.36
N SER A 297 9.24 -10.82 -16.91
CA SER A 297 8.24 -11.91 -16.86
C SER A 297 7.02 -11.54 -16.02
N LEU A 298 7.20 -10.82 -14.88
CA LEU A 298 6.09 -10.37 -14.05
C LEU A 298 5.20 -9.38 -14.80
N LEU A 299 5.80 -8.47 -15.58
CA LEU A 299 5.05 -7.49 -16.37
C LEU A 299 4.27 -8.15 -17.51
N VAL A 300 4.91 -9.12 -18.22
CA VAL A 300 4.25 -9.86 -19.31
C VAL A 300 3.08 -10.69 -18.78
N ILE A 301 3.28 -11.41 -17.70
CA ILE A 301 2.20 -12.21 -17.08
C ILE A 301 1.13 -11.29 -16.50
N GLY A 302 1.50 -10.16 -15.89
CA GLY A 302 0.57 -9.13 -15.41
C GLY A 302 -0.30 -8.56 -16.54
N LEU A 303 0.28 -8.37 -17.73
CA LEU A 303 -0.47 -7.94 -18.93
C LEU A 303 -1.49 -9.01 -19.37
N LEU A 304 -1.15 -10.29 -19.30
CA LEU A 304 -2.11 -11.38 -19.60
C LEU A 304 -3.25 -11.42 -18.57
N TYR A 305 -2.94 -11.25 -17.28
CA TYR A 305 -3.96 -11.13 -16.24
C TYR A 305 -4.83 -9.90 -16.41
N PHE A 306 -4.27 -8.78 -16.84
CA PHE A 306 -5.05 -7.61 -17.23
C PHE A 306 -6.02 -7.95 -18.38
N LEU A 307 -5.52 -8.54 -19.47
CA LEU A 307 -6.31 -8.82 -20.65
C LEU A 307 -7.50 -9.75 -20.35
N PHE A 308 -7.24 -10.89 -19.71
CA PHE A 308 -8.29 -11.85 -19.38
C PHE A 308 -9.19 -11.39 -18.23
N GLY A 309 -8.63 -10.72 -17.23
CA GLY A 309 -9.41 -10.09 -16.14
C GLY A 309 -10.31 -8.99 -16.65
N TYR A 310 -9.80 -8.12 -17.53
CA TYR A 310 -10.61 -7.11 -18.21
C TYR A 310 -11.73 -7.76 -19.03
N LEU A 311 -11.43 -8.78 -19.84
CA LEU A 311 -12.44 -9.49 -20.61
C LEU A 311 -13.55 -10.07 -19.74
N PHE A 312 -13.19 -10.68 -18.62
CA PHE A 312 -14.14 -11.23 -17.65
C PHE A 312 -15.04 -10.15 -17.06
N TYR A 313 -14.45 -9.11 -16.47
CA TYR A 313 -15.21 -8.04 -15.82
C TYR A 313 -16.00 -7.17 -16.80
N ALA A 314 -15.40 -6.81 -17.92
CA ALA A 314 -16.03 -6.00 -18.94
C ALA A 314 -17.26 -6.69 -19.56
N SER A 315 -17.19 -8.01 -19.77
CA SER A 315 -18.33 -8.79 -20.29
C SER A 315 -19.51 -8.79 -19.34
N ILE A 316 -19.27 -8.93 -18.04
CA ILE A 316 -20.31 -8.91 -17.02
C ILE A 316 -20.88 -7.48 -16.87
N MET A 317 -20.02 -6.47 -16.78
CA MET A 317 -20.44 -5.07 -16.66
C MET A 317 -21.27 -4.60 -17.88
N MET A 318 -20.91 -5.05 -19.05
CA MET A 318 -21.67 -4.81 -20.26
C MET A 318 -23.06 -5.45 -20.23
N ALA A 319 -23.14 -6.70 -19.75
CA ALA A 319 -24.43 -7.38 -19.59
C ALA A 319 -25.32 -6.65 -18.56
N ILE A 320 -24.74 -6.18 -17.45
CA ILE A 320 -25.44 -5.36 -16.46
C ILE A 320 -25.97 -4.09 -17.12
N GLY A 321 -25.14 -3.33 -17.84
CA GLY A 321 -25.57 -2.10 -18.51
C GLY A 321 -26.67 -2.31 -19.54
N ALA A 322 -26.66 -3.45 -20.24
CA ALA A 322 -27.72 -3.79 -21.20
C ALA A 322 -29.07 -4.20 -20.54
N LEU A 323 -29.02 -4.86 -19.38
CA LEU A 323 -30.20 -5.38 -18.69
C LEU A 323 -30.87 -4.34 -17.78
N THR A 324 -30.11 -3.43 -17.20
CA THR A 324 -30.65 -2.41 -16.27
C THR A 324 -31.40 -1.31 -17.00
N SER A 325 -32.36 -0.70 -16.31
CA SER A 325 -33.23 0.35 -16.86
C SER A 325 -32.54 1.72 -16.91
N ASN A 326 -31.57 1.97 -16.02
CA ASN A 326 -30.88 3.25 -15.90
C ASN A 326 -29.45 3.07 -15.36
N LEU A 327 -28.62 4.09 -15.59
CA LEU A 327 -27.20 4.11 -15.21
C LEU A 327 -27.01 3.95 -13.69
N ARG A 328 -27.92 4.45 -12.86
CA ARG A 328 -27.82 4.37 -11.39
C ARG A 328 -27.91 2.93 -10.90
N GLU A 329 -28.87 2.17 -11.43
CA GLU A 329 -29.04 0.75 -11.11
C GLU A 329 -27.84 -0.07 -11.58
N ALA A 330 -27.39 0.20 -12.83
CA ALA A 330 -26.18 -0.42 -13.39
C ALA A 330 -24.96 -0.23 -12.49
N THR A 331 -24.74 1.00 -12.02
CA THR A 331 -23.61 1.34 -11.16
C THR A 331 -23.69 0.65 -9.80
N GLN A 332 -24.88 0.52 -9.20
CA GLN A 332 -25.06 -0.21 -7.94
C GLN A 332 -24.69 -1.69 -8.08
N LEU A 333 -25.16 -2.35 -9.14
CA LEU A 333 -24.86 -3.76 -9.38
C LEU A 333 -23.37 -3.98 -9.67
N SER A 334 -22.73 -3.07 -10.42
CA SER A 334 -21.29 -3.14 -10.68
C SER A 334 -20.43 -2.95 -9.42
N GLY A 335 -20.98 -2.30 -8.39
CA GLY A 335 -20.32 -2.14 -7.10
C GLY A 335 -19.96 -3.48 -6.44
N TYR A 336 -20.81 -4.50 -6.52
CA TYR A 336 -20.53 -5.84 -6.00
C TYR A 336 -19.36 -6.51 -6.71
N LEU A 337 -19.26 -6.34 -8.03
CA LEU A 337 -18.13 -6.84 -8.80
C LEU A 337 -16.82 -6.11 -8.42
N THR A 338 -16.91 -4.81 -8.18
CA THR A 338 -15.78 -4.02 -7.71
C THR A 338 -15.26 -4.53 -6.37
N ILE A 339 -16.17 -4.83 -5.42
CA ILE A 339 -15.81 -5.41 -4.12
C ILE A 339 -15.10 -6.76 -4.29
N LEU A 340 -15.58 -7.63 -5.17
CA LEU A 340 -14.94 -8.92 -5.45
C LEU A 340 -13.53 -8.77 -6.02
N ASN A 341 -13.30 -7.78 -6.89
CA ASN A 341 -11.96 -7.51 -7.42
C ASN A 341 -10.99 -6.99 -6.35
N VAL A 342 -11.49 -6.17 -5.42
CA VAL A 342 -10.68 -5.50 -4.38
C VAL A 342 -10.48 -6.38 -3.15
N CYS A 343 -11.35 -7.36 -2.89
CA CYS A 343 -11.28 -8.17 -1.66
C CYS A 343 -9.93 -8.87 -1.40
N PRO A 344 -9.07 -9.23 -2.39
CA PRO A 344 -7.74 -9.76 -2.11
C PRO A 344 -6.86 -8.81 -1.29
N PHE A 345 -7.07 -7.50 -1.38
CA PHE A 345 -6.29 -6.54 -0.59
C PHE A 345 -6.53 -6.66 0.92
N TRP A 346 -7.73 -7.09 1.34
CA TRP A 346 -8.01 -7.34 2.76
C TRP A 346 -7.21 -8.52 3.31
N ALA A 347 -6.82 -9.44 2.43
CA ALA A 347 -5.98 -10.59 2.77
C ALA A 347 -4.51 -10.41 2.35
N MET A 348 -4.07 -9.19 2.05
CA MET A 348 -2.75 -8.90 1.51
C MET A 348 -1.61 -9.47 2.37
N VAL A 349 -1.74 -9.43 3.69
CA VAL A 349 -0.76 -10.00 4.63
C VAL A 349 -0.53 -11.50 4.38
N VAL A 350 -1.60 -12.25 4.03
CA VAL A 350 -1.49 -13.68 3.71
C VAL A 350 -0.72 -13.88 2.41
N PHE A 351 -0.98 -13.06 1.38
CA PHE A 351 -0.27 -13.14 0.10
C PHE A 351 1.22 -12.83 0.21
N ILE A 352 1.58 -11.91 1.12
CA ILE A 352 2.98 -11.51 1.35
C ILE A 352 3.72 -12.58 2.16
N ASN A 353 3.16 -13.01 3.30
CA ASN A 353 3.85 -13.90 4.23
C ASN A 353 3.79 -15.37 3.82
N THR A 354 2.65 -15.80 3.26
CA THR A 354 2.40 -17.21 2.89
C THR A 354 1.78 -17.32 1.50
N PRO A 355 2.50 -16.94 0.43
CA PRO A 355 1.96 -16.87 -0.94
C PRO A 355 1.49 -18.23 -1.49
N ASN A 356 1.97 -19.34 -0.93
CA ASN A 356 1.58 -20.69 -1.32
C ASN A 356 0.58 -21.35 -0.36
N SER A 357 -0.03 -20.60 0.57
CA SER A 357 -1.09 -21.11 1.42
C SER A 357 -2.31 -21.57 0.60
N PRO A 358 -3.09 -22.57 1.06
CA PRO A 358 -4.29 -23.03 0.36
C PRO A 358 -5.29 -21.89 0.09
N PHE A 359 -5.40 -20.93 1.00
CA PHE A 359 -6.23 -19.75 0.84
C PHE A 359 -5.73 -18.86 -0.31
N ALA A 360 -4.43 -18.52 -0.35
CA ALA A 360 -3.85 -17.71 -1.41
C ALA A 360 -3.96 -18.38 -2.79
N VAL A 361 -3.76 -19.70 -2.84
CA VAL A 361 -3.95 -20.51 -4.06
C VAL A 361 -5.42 -20.47 -4.48
N GLY A 362 -6.35 -20.75 -3.59
CA GLY A 362 -7.80 -20.72 -3.88
C GLY A 362 -8.26 -19.38 -4.43
N MET A 363 -7.89 -18.27 -3.78
CA MET A 363 -8.21 -16.92 -4.24
C MET A 363 -7.63 -16.61 -5.63
N SER A 364 -6.44 -17.12 -5.94
CA SER A 364 -5.79 -16.90 -7.24
C SER A 364 -6.34 -17.80 -8.36
N LEU A 365 -7.06 -18.88 -8.03
CA LEU A 365 -7.74 -19.74 -8.99
C LEU A 365 -9.21 -19.33 -9.21
N PHE A 366 -9.80 -18.60 -8.29
CA PHE A 366 -11.19 -18.12 -8.38
C PHE A 366 -11.28 -16.93 -9.35
N PRO A 367 -11.98 -17.07 -10.51
CA PRO A 367 -11.92 -16.07 -11.59
C PRO A 367 -12.18 -14.62 -11.18
N PRO A 368 -13.17 -14.29 -10.31
CA PRO A 368 -13.41 -12.91 -9.89
C PRO A 368 -12.24 -12.26 -9.14
N THR A 369 -11.43 -13.03 -8.45
CA THR A 369 -10.30 -12.52 -7.67
C THR A 369 -8.93 -12.87 -8.28
N ALA A 370 -8.92 -13.75 -9.28
CA ALA A 370 -7.71 -14.39 -9.82
C ALA A 370 -6.65 -13.38 -10.28
N ALA A 371 -7.04 -12.37 -11.05
CA ALA A 371 -6.11 -11.39 -11.60
C ALA A 371 -5.39 -10.62 -10.48
N THR A 372 -6.14 -10.04 -9.54
CA THR A 372 -5.59 -9.27 -8.42
C THR A 372 -4.82 -10.15 -7.45
N SER A 373 -5.36 -11.32 -7.07
CA SER A 373 -4.71 -12.25 -6.14
C SER A 373 -3.40 -12.80 -6.68
N MET A 374 -3.37 -13.20 -7.96
CA MET A 374 -2.14 -13.73 -8.55
C MET A 374 -1.09 -12.63 -8.70
N MET A 375 -1.49 -11.41 -9.04
CA MET A 375 -0.56 -10.28 -9.10
C MET A 375 0.06 -9.98 -7.73
N LEU A 376 -0.74 -10.01 -6.65
CA LEU A 376 -0.24 -9.88 -5.27
C LEU A 376 0.74 -10.99 -4.93
N ARG A 377 0.42 -12.27 -5.24
CA ARG A 377 1.32 -13.42 -4.99
C ARG A 377 2.63 -13.31 -5.74
N MET A 378 2.56 -13.04 -7.05
CA MET A 378 3.75 -12.99 -7.91
C MET A 378 4.67 -11.83 -7.54
N SER A 379 4.11 -10.65 -7.27
CA SER A 379 4.90 -9.50 -6.86
C SER A 379 5.49 -9.66 -5.45
N ALA A 380 4.77 -10.29 -4.52
CA ALA A 380 5.30 -10.66 -3.21
C ALA A 380 6.47 -11.67 -3.34
N SER A 381 6.37 -12.63 -4.26
CA SER A 381 7.43 -13.63 -4.49
C SER A 381 8.74 -13.01 -5.00
N VAL A 382 8.68 -11.89 -5.71
CA VAL A 382 9.88 -11.16 -6.18
C VAL A 382 10.73 -10.69 -5.01
N VAL A 383 10.11 -10.25 -3.93
CA VAL A 383 10.81 -9.74 -2.74
C VAL A 383 11.12 -10.86 -1.75
N SER A 384 10.13 -11.72 -1.44
CA SER A 384 10.28 -12.81 -0.47
C SER A 384 11.15 -13.97 -0.97
N GLY A 385 11.36 -14.09 -2.30
CA GLY A 385 12.05 -15.22 -2.90
C GLY A 385 11.22 -16.51 -2.95
N ALA A 386 9.94 -16.47 -2.53
CA ALA A 386 9.06 -17.62 -2.60
C ALA A 386 8.82 -18.03 -4.06
N VAL A 387 8.93 -19.33 -4.35
CA VAL A 387 8.68 -19.84 -5.71
C VAL A 387 7.21 -20.17 -5.85
N ILE A 388 6.54 -19.54 -6.82
CA ILE A 388 5.18 -19.92 -7.21
C ILE A 388 5.27 -20.99 -8.32
N PRO A 389 4.65 -22.16 -8.14
CA PRO A 389 4.70 -23.20 -9.16
C PRO A 389 4.10 -22.71 -10.49
N PRO A 390 4.81 -22.85 -11.63
CA PRO A 390 4.35 -22.34 -12.93
C PRO A 390 3.00 -22.89 -13.36
N TRP A 391 2.68 -24.13 -12.97
CA TRP A 391 1.38 -24.76 -13.29
C TRP A 391 0.20 -24.02 -12.63
N GLN A 392 0.39 -23.41 -11.44
CA GLN A 392 -0.66 -22.61 -10.80
C GLN A 392 -0.95 -21.34 -11.58
N ILE A 393 0.08 -20.69 -12.12
CA ILE A 393 -0.06 -19.51 -12.97
C ILE A 393 -0.80 -19.88 -14.27
N ALA A 394 -0.39 -20.99 -14.92
CA ALA A 394 -1.02 -21.47 -16.14
C ALA A 394 -2.49 -21.87 -15.90
N LEU A 395 -2.76 -22.60 -14.81
CA LEU A 395 -4.12 -23.02 -14.45
C LEU A 395 -5.01 -21.79 -14.15
N SER A 396 -4.51 -20.82 -13.38
CA SER A 396 -5.24 -19.60 -13.05
C SER A 396 -5.56 -18.78 -14.30
N LEU A 397 -4.58 -18.59 -15.20
CA LEU A 397 -4.80 -17.91 -16.48
C LEU A 397 -5.79 -18.67 -17.37
N GLY A 398 -5.69 -20.00 -17.42
CA GLY A 398 -6.61 -20.86 -18.18
C GLY A 398 -8.04 -20.74 -17.66
N LEU A 399 -8.25 -20.82 -16.35
CA LEU A 399 -9.56 -20.65 -15.72
C LEU A 399 -10.12 -19.25 -15.94
N LEU A 400 -9.29 -18.21 -15.81
CA LEU A 400 -9.69 -16.83 -16.04
C LEU A 400 -10.04 -16.59 -17.51
N ALA A 401 -9.27 -17.11 -18.46
CA ALA A 401 -9.55 -17.02 -19.88
C ALA A 401 -10.84 -17.75 -20.27
N LEU A 402 -11.03 -18.97 -19.74
CA LEU A 402 -12.25 -19.76 -19.98
C LEU A 402 -13.47 -19.05 -19.41
N SER A 403 -13.40 -18.57 -18.17
CA SER A 403 -14.49 -17.81 -17.55
C SER A 403 -14.76 -16.50 -18.28
N GLY A 404 -13.73 -15.79 -18.76
CA GLY A 404 -13.86 -14.61 -19.59
C GLY A 404 -14.55 -14.90 -20.92
N ALA A 405 -14.21 -15.99 -21.59
CA ALA A 405 -14.88 -16.44 -22.80
C ALA A 405 -16.35 -16.82 -22.54
N LEU A 406 -16.63 -17.55 -21.47
CA LEU A 406 -17.99 -17.91 -21.09
C LEU A 406 -18.85 -16.67 -20.74
N THR A 407 -18.32 -15.76 -19.95
CA THR A 407 -19.01 -14.50 -19.63
C THR A 407 -19.24 -13.63 -20.84
N LEU A 408 -18.31 -13.62 -21.81
CA LEU A 408 -18.46 -12.91 -23.07
C LEU A 408 -19.59 -13.53 -23.92
N LEU A 409 -19.63 -14.86 -24.03
CA LEU A 409 -20.70 -15.57 -24.76
C LEU A 409 -22.07 -15.32 -24.12
N LEU A 410 -22.17 -15.45 -22.80
CA LEU A 410 -23.40 -15.17 -22.06
C LEU A 410 -23.77 -13.69 -22.13
N GLY A 411 -22.82 -12.79 -21.91
CA GLY A 411 -22.98 -11.36 -21.99
C GLY A 411 -23.45 -10.90 -23.37
N SER A 412 -22.93 -11.52 -24.46
CA SER A 412 -23.39 -11.21 -25.81
C SER A 412 -24.82 -11.62 -26.07
N LYS A 413 -25.28 -12.74 -25.51
CA LYS A 413 -26.69 -13.17 -25.57
C LYS A 413 -27.59 -12.25 -24.76
N LEU A 414 -27.18 -11.92 -23.52
CA LEU A 414 -27.92 -11.00 -22.64
C LEU A 414 -27.99 -9.59 -23.23
N PHE A 415 -26.91 -9.12 -23.86
CA PHE A 415 -26.89 -7.85 -24.57
C PHE A 415 -27.91 -7.81 -25.70
N ARG A 416 -28.01 -8.87 -26.52
CA ARG A 416 -29.05 -8.98 -27.58
C ARG A 416 -30.45 -8.98 -26.99
N LEU A 417 -30.69 -9.74 -25.91
CA LEU A 417 -31.98 -9.79 -25.25
C LEU A 417 -32.35 -8.43 -24.64
N GLY A 418 -31.41 -7.79 -23.95
CA GLY A 418 -31.64 -6.48 -23.33
C GLY A 418 -31.92 -5.37 -24.32
N MET A 419 -31.45 -5.48 -25.57
CA MET A 419 -31.79 -4.55 -26.65
C MET A 419 -33.17 -4.82 -27.29
N LEU A 420 -33.70 -6.02 -27.19
CA LEU A 420 -35.02 -6.39 -27.75
C LEU A 420 -36.18 -6.15 -26.77
N LEU A 421 -35.86 -5.96 -25.46
CA LEU A 421 -36.88 -5.78 -24.42
C LEU A 421 -37.36 -4.32 -24.26
N TYR A 422 -36.78 -3.40 -25.00
CA TYR A 422 -37.09 -1.98 -25.00
C TYR A 422 -37.13 -1.42 -26.46
#